data_707f17eab9fe39cba4dea93b68c454b5
#
_entry.id   707f17eab9fe39cba4dea93b68c454b5
#
_cell.length_a   1.000
_cell.length_b   1.000
_cell.length_c   1.000
_cell.angle_alpha   90.00
_cell.angle_beta   90.00
_cell.angle_gamma   90.00
#
_symmetry.space_group_name_H-M   'P 1'
#
loop_
_entity.id
_entity.type
_entity.pdbx_description
1 polymer ?
#
loop_
_entity_poly.entity_id
_entity_poly.type
_entity_poly.pdbx_seq_one_letter_code
_entity_poly.pdbx_strand_id
1 'polypeptide(L)' 'MRNIQIRKTKTGNDDAGLNALLTEARMDERKDRAFAASIRMESLAIHILNEGMTGAEAAELLRREAVRYENESQELH' A
#
# COMPACT_ATOMS: atom_id res chain seq x y z
N MET A 1 -26.96 17.04 5.24
CA MET A 1 -27.39 16.66 5.35
C MET A 1 -27.59 16.56 5.15
N ARG A 2 -27.83 16.09 5.04
CA ARG A 2 -28.41 15.50 4.92
C ARG A 2 -28.50 15.27 4.39
N ASN A 3 -29.09 14.94 4.18
CA ASN A 3 -29.56 14.38 3.78
C ASN A 3 -29.51 14.23 3.20
N ILE A 4 -29.86 13.97 3.06
CA ILE A 4 -30.20 13.57 2.70
C ILE A 4 -30.20 13.37 2.20
N GLN A 5 -30.59 13.25 2.13
CA GLN A 5 -30.98 12.80 1.95
C GLN A 5 -30.80 12.43 1.85
N ILE A 6 -31.27 12.31 1.90
CA ILE A 6 -31.57 11.67 2.01
C ILE A 6 -31.67 11.30 1.88
N ARG A 7 -32.27 10.86 1.76
CA ARG A 7 -32.83 10.15 1.77
C ARG A 7 -32.89 9.67 1.33
N LYS A 8 -33.27 9.40 1.03
CA LYS A 8 -33.78 8.72 0.77
C LYS A 8 -33.51 8.08 0.45
N THR A 9 -33.56 7.80 0.52
CA THR A 9 -33.49 7.07 0.55
C THR A 9 -33.09 6.46 -0.14
N LYS A 10 -33.18 6.06 -0.78
CA LYS A 10 -32.96 5.39 -1.25
C LYS A 10 -32.01 5.19 -1.70
N THR A 11 -31.95 5.66 -2.28
CA THR A 11 -31.12 4.75 -1.83
C THR A 11 -30.02 4.06 -2.72
N GLY A 12 -30.26 3.19 -3.66
CA GLY A 12 -29.28 2.45 -4.44
C GLY A 12 -28.24 3.33 -5.13
N ASN A 13 -28.65 4.48 -5.59
CA ASN A 13 -27.78 5.41 -6.28
C ASN A 13 -26.69 5.94 -5.35
N ASP A 14 -27.06 6.24 -4.12
CA ASP A 14 -26.10 6.75 -3.13
C ASP A 14 -25.07 5.66 -2.79
N ASP A 15 -25.52 4.42 -2.68
CA ASP A 15 -24.63 3.31 -2.40
C ASP A 15 -23.64 3.08 -3.56
N ALA A 16 -24.12 3.20 -4.80
CA ALA A 16 -23.26 3.04 -5.97
C ALA A 16 -22.19 4.13 -6.03
N GLY A 17 -22.58 5.37 -5.76
CA GLY A 17 -21.62 6.48 -5.73
C GLY A 17 -20.57 6.33 -4.65
N LEU A 18 -21.01 5.94 -3.45
CA LEU A 18 -20.09 5.70 -2.35
C LEU A 18 -19.12 4.57 -2.66
N ASN A 19 -19.62 3.47 -3.23
CA ASN A 19 -18.78 2.33 -3.59
C ASN A 19 -17.73 2.73 -4.62
N ALA A 20 -18.11 3.56 -5.60
CA ALA A 20 -17.17 4.05 -6.60
C ALA A 20 -16.05 4.88 -5.95
N LEU A 21 -16.41 5.76 -5.03
CA LEU A 21 -15.41 6.59 -4.31
C LEU A 21 -14.48 5.73 -3.47
N LEU A 22 -15.02 4.73 -2.78
CA LEU A 22 -14.20 3.84 -1.96
C LEU A 22 -13.26 3.01 -2.81
N THR A 23 -13.73 2.55 -3.97
CA THR A 23 -12.90 1.80 -4.90
C THR A 23 -11.75 2.66 -5.42
N GLU A 24 -12.05 3.89 -5.79
CA GLU A 24 -11.05 4.83 -6.28
C GLU A 24 -9.99 5.11 -5.20
N ALA A 25 -10.43 5.34 -3.95
CA ALA A 25 -9.52 5.57 -2.85
C ALA A 25 -8.59 4.37 -2.61
N ARG A 26 -9.13 3.15 -2.70
CA ARG A 26 -8.33 1.94 -2.54
C ARG A 26 -7.30 1.78 -3.65
N MET A 27 -7.68 2.13 -4.88
CA MET A 27 -6.76 2.07 -6.02
C MET A 27 -5.64 3.07 -5.87
N ASP A 28 -5.95 4.28 -5.40
CA ASP A 28 -4.94 5.29 -5.14
C ASP A 28 -3.98 4.84 -4.05
N GLU A 29 -4.48 4.23 -2.99
CA GLU A 29 -3.64 3.66 -1.93
C GLU A 29 -2.70 2.59 -2.46
N ARG A 30 -3.19 1.73 -3.35
CA ARG A 30 -2.36 0.69 -3.95
C ARG A 30 -1.25 1.28 -4.79
N LYS A 31 -1.56 2.31 -5.56
CA LYS A 31 -0.55 2.99 -6.37
C LYS A 31 0.51 3.62 -5.48
N ASP A 32 0.09 4.27 -4.40
CA ASP A 32 1.01 4.91 -3.47
C ASP A 32 1.92 3.88 -2.81
N ARG A 33 1.37 2.75 -2.39
CA ARG A 33 2.17 1.69 -1.77
C ARG A 33 3.13 1.06 -2.76
N ALA A 34 2.67 0.83 -3.98
CA ALA A 34 3.53 0.28 -5.03
C ALA A 34 4.67 1.22 -5.34
N PHE A 35 4.38 2.51 -5.40
CA PHE A 35 5.41 3.52 -5.64
C PHE A 35 6.41 3.56 -4.49
N ALA A 36 5.93 3.57 -3.25
CA ALA A 36 6.80 3.54 -2.07
C ALA A 36 7.67 2.29 -2.06
N ALA A 37 7.10 1.14 -2.43
CA ALA A 37 7.85 -0.10 -2.50
C ALA A 37 8.95 -0.03 -3.56
N SER A 38 8.66 0.60 -4.72
CA SER A 38 9.65 0.73 -5.77
C SER A 38 10.82 1.61 -5.32
N ILE A 39 10.54 2.70 -4.62
CA ILE A 39 11.57 3.57 -4.07
C ILE A 39 12.41 2.80 -3.05
N ARG A 40 11.77 2.01 -2.20
CA ARG A 40 12.47 1.22 -1.20
C ARG A 40 13.39 0.19 -1.84
N MET A 41 12.91 -0.51 -2.87
CA MET A 41 13.73 -1.49 -3.59
C MET A 41 14.94 -0.84 -4.25
N GLU A 42 14.74 0.33 -4.83
CA GLU A 42 15.83 1.07 -5.45
C GLU A 42 16.87 1.48 -4.40
N SER A 43 16.41 1.94 -3.24
CA SER A 43 17.31 2.30 -2.14
C SER A 43 18.12 1.09 -1.68
N LEU A 44 17.48 -0.07 -1.57
CA LEU A 44 18.17 -1.29 -1.16
C LEU A 44 19.21 -1.70 -2.21
N ALA A 45 18.87 -1.59 -3.48
CA ALA A 45 19.80 -1.93 -4.55
C ALA A 45 21.03 -1.03 -4.52
N ILE A 46 20.82 0.27 -4.34
CA ILE A 46 21.91 1.24 -4.23
C ILE A 46 22.80 0.92 -3.03
N HIS A 47 22.17 0.62 -1.90
CA HIS A 47 22.91 0.27 -0.68
C HIS A 47 23.77 -0.98 -0.90
N ILE A 48 23.19 -2.02 -1.51
CA ILE A 48 23.91 -3.27 -1.81
C ILE A 48 25.13 -3.00 -2.68
N LEU A 49 24.97 -2.17 -3.69
CA LEU A 49 26.07 -1.83 -4.60
C LEU A 49 27.13 -1.00 -3.90
N ASN A 50 26.72 0.02 -3.15
CA ASN A 50 27.66 0.93 -2.49
C ASN A 50 28.47 0.24 -1.40
N GLU A 51 27.88 -0.73 -0.71
CA GLU A 51 28.55 -1.48 0.35
C GLU A 51 29.34 -2.67 -0.18
N GLY A 52 29.22 -2.97 -1.47
CA GLY A 52 29.90 -4.12 -2.05
C GLY A 52 29.47 -5.43 -1.42
N MET A 53 28.18 -5.57 -1.15
CA MET A 53 27.68 -6.77 -0.50
C MET A 53 27.81 -8.00 -1.37
N THR A 54 28.13 -9.12 -0.71
CA THR A 54 28.07 -10.44 -1.37
C THR A 54 26.60 -10.82 -1.58
N GLY A 55 26.39 -11.85 -2.39
CA GLY A 55 25.04 -12.38 -2.57
C GLY A 55 24.41 -12.81 -1.27
N ALA A 56 25.20 -13.44 -0.39
CA ALA A 56 24.70 -13.88 0.92
C ALA A 56 24.30 -12.71 1.80
N GLU A 57 25.09 -11.66 1.80
CA GLU A 57 24.80 -10.46 2.58
C GLU A 57 23.57 -9.75 2.04
N ALA A 58 23.46 -9.63 0.72
CA ALA A 58 22.30 -9.02 0.10
C ALA A 58 21.03 -9.83 0.39
N ALA A 59 21.12 -11.15 0.33
CA ALA A 59 19.99 -12.03 0.64
C ALA A 59 19.50 -11.84 2.07
N GLU A 60 20.44 -11.72 3.02
CA GLU A 60 20.09 -11.51 4.42
C GLU A 60 19.41 -10.16 4.63
N LEU A 61 19.90 -9.13 3.95
CA LEU A 61 19.28 -7.82 4.00
C LEU A 61 17.83 -7.87 3.49
N LEU A 62 17.61 -8.56 2.37
CA LEU A 62 16.27 -8.69 1.79
C LEU A 62 15.34 -9.51 2.68
N ARG A 63 15.86 -10.53 3.35
CA ARG A 63 15.05 -11.32 4.30
C ARG A 63 14.59 -10.48 5.48
N ARG A 64 15.45 -9.64 6.00
CA ARG A 64 15.08 -8.74 7.09
C ARG A 64 14.03 -7.75 6.63
N GLU A 65 14.16 -7.26 5.41
CA GLU A 65 13.16 -6.37 4.84
C GLU A 65 11.82 -7.07 4.69
N ALA A 66 11.84 -8.33 4.24
CA ALA A 66 10.61 -9.11 4.08
C ALA A 66 9.89 -9.30 5.42
N VAL A 67 10.65 -9.57 6.49
CA VAL A 67 10.06 -9.73 7.83
C VAL A 67 9.42 -8.41 8.28
N ARG A 68 10.07 -7.30 7.99
CA ARG A 68 9.51 -5.99 8.35
C ARG A 68 8.17 -5.75 7.66
N TYR A 69 8.08 -6.06 6.38
CA TYR A 69 6.82 -5.92 5.64
C TYR A 69 5.75 -6.86 6.17
N GLU A 70 6.13 -8.09 6.51
CA GLU A 70 5.20 -9.05 7.08
C GLU A 70 4.62 -8.53 8.39
N ASN A 71 5.48 -7.99 9.25
CA ASN A 71 5.04 -7.41 10.53
C ASN A 71 4.10 -6.24 10.31
N GLU A 72 4.40 -5.39 9.35
CA GLU A 72 3.52 -4.27 9.01
C GLU A 72 2.14 -4.74 8.58
N SER A 73 2.10 -5.80 7.76
CA SER A 73 0.82 -6.32 7.28
C SER A 73 -0.02 -6.87 8.43
N GLN A 74 0.62 -7.46 9.45
CA GLN A 74 -0.08 -7.95 10.63
C GLN A 74 -0.60 -6.83 11.50
N GLU A 75 0.13 -5.72 11.60
CA GLU A 75 -0.29 -4.58 12.39
C GLU A 75 -1.51 -3.89 11.81
N LEU A 76 -1.76 -4.05 10.53
CA LEU A 76 -2.89 -3.42 9.86
C LEU A 76 -4.21 -4.17 10.04
N HIS A 77 -4.17 -5.31 10.69
CA HIS A 77 -5.36 -6.06 11.04
C HIS A 77 -5.87 -5.67 12.42
#